data_93ef92de4b65ec08f65ab408dfb0b9b4
#
_entry.id   93ef92de4b65ec08f65ab408dfb0b9b4
#
_cell.length_a   1.000
_cell.length_b   1.000
_cell.length_c   1.000
_cell.angle_alpha   90.00
_cell.angle_beta   90.00
_cell.angle_gamma   90.00
#
_symmetry.space_group_name_H-M   'P 1'
#
loop_
_entity.id
_entity.type
_entity.pdbx_description
1 polymer ?
#
loop_
_entity_poly.entity_id
_entity_poly.type
_entity_poly.pdbx_seq_one_letter_code
_entity_poly.pdbx_strand_id
1 'polypeptide(L)'
;MKISFPCPDTTLSLHNHTNFSDGVSTPEELCLAARKCGIKTLGISDHWVCVPEGMEPASWSIAADRLDEYFDTLLALKKRFDSDDFTLKLGLEVDFFFENASGVIGDLKKYPIDYLIGSVHYSGSFPIDHDASDWEPLPMEERDRICCEYWKKLEGAAKLGAYTFLGHPDLPKKFLPVDNSKYIPHAIKVLDALKGSDTAIELNTSGWSKPCKEAYPSPAILRAARERNIPVVINADAHHADHLNRDFDRASALLREAGY
;
A
#
# COMPACT_ATOMS: atom_id res chain seq x y z
N MET A 1 -2.40 8.02 17.78
CA MET A 1 -3.32 9.07 17.23
C MET A 1 -3.86 8.51 15.95
N LYS A 2 -5.20 8.46 15.74
CA LYS A 2 -5.76 7.99 14.46
C LYS A 2 -5.37 8.97 13.35
N ILE A 3 -4.89 8.45 12.20
CA ILE A 3 -4.67 9.27 11.01
C ILE A 3 -6.05 9.58 10.42
N SER A 4 -6.33 10.85 10.19
CA SER A 4 -7.52 11.30 9.45
C SER A 4 -7.16 11.45 7.99
N PHE A 5 -8.04 11.01 7.11
CA PHE A 5 -7.88 11.12 5.66
C PHE A 5 -8.86 12.17 5.11
N PRO A 6 -8.53 13.48 5.22
CA PRO A 6 -9.26 14.47 4.45
C PRO A 6 -9.06 14.19 2.96
N CYS A 7 -10.13 14.09 2.20
CA CYS A 7 -10.04 13.69 0.81
C CYS A 7 -10.57 14.80 -0.11
N PRO A 8 -9.85 15.15 -1.16
CA PRO A 8 -8.46 14.77 -1.46
C PRO A 8 -7.42 15.60 -0.68
N ASP A 9 -6.39 14.94 -0.13
CA ASP A 9 -5.25 15.60 0.49
C ASP A 9 -3.97 15.27 -0.28
N THR A 10 -3.36 16.29 -0.89
CA THR A 10 -2.11 16.17 -1.66
C THR A 10 -0.88 16.58 -0.86
N THR A 11 -1.03 16.87 0.43
CA THR A 11 0.07 17.21 1.35
C THR A 11 0.47 16.05 2.26
N LEU A 12 -0.20 14.91 2.10
CA LEU A 12 0.02 13.64 2.81
C LEU A 12 0.61 12.62 1.84
N SER A 13 1.68 11.92 2.20
CA SER A 13 2.27 10.80 1.46
C SER A 13 2.71 9.73 2.46
N LEU A 14 2.00 8.62 2.53
CA LEU A 14 2.19 7.58 3.55
C LEU A 14 2.75 6.26 3.00
N HIS A 15 2.86 6.07 1.69
CA HIS A 15 3.35 4.84 1.07
C HIS A 15 4.65 5.13 0.35
N ASN A 16 5.76 4.93 1.05
CA ASN A 16 7.09 5.28 0.55
C ASN A 16 8.13 4.29 1.09
N HIS A 17 8.99 3.83 0.21
CA HIS A 17 10.02 2.83 0.45
C HIS A 17 11.41 3.45 0.44
N THR A 18 12.29 2.89 1.25
CA THR A 18 13.66 3.34 1.40
C THR A 18 14.64 2.20 1.11
N ASN A 19 15.94 2.48 1.22
CA ASN A 19 16.99 1.48 1.10
C ASN A 19 17.04 0.47 2.28
N PHE A 20 16.06 0.49 3.18
CA PHE A 20 15.82 -0.60 4.12
C PHE A 20 15.10 -1.79 3.46
N SER A 21 14.29 -1.52 2.42
CA SER A 21 13.65 -2.53 1.58
C SER A 21 14.17 -2.42 0.14
N ASP A 22 13.33 -2.06 -0.80
CA ASP A 22 13.64 -2.00 -2.24
C ASP A 22 13.64 -0.58 -2.82
N GLY A 23 13.45 0.43 -1.98
CA GLY A 23 13.64 1.82 -2.38
C GLY A 23 15.13 2.16 -2.56
N VAL A 24 15.41 3.16 -3.39
CA VAL A 24 16.79 3.59 -3.67
C VAL A 24 17.25 4.77 -2.81
N SER A 25 16.31 5.51 -2.23
CA SER A 25 16.61 6.67 -1.39
C SER A 25 16.69 6.29 0.08
N THR A 26 17.53 6.98 0.83
CA THR A 26 17.57 6.87 2.29
C THR A 26 16.35 7.52 2.93
N PRO A 27 15.97 7.13 4.18
CA PRO A 27 14.92 7.81 4.92
C PRO A 27 15.12 9.33 5.06
N GLU A 28 16.36 9.78 5.20
CA GLU A 28 16.68 11.22 5.29
C GLU A 28 16.45 11.93 3.98
N GLU A 29 16.84 11.36 2.84
CA GLU A 29 16.57 11.92 1.52
C GLU A 29 15.09 12.07 1.25
N LEU A 30 14.25 11.11 1.68
CA LEU A 30 12.79 11.23 1.60
C LEU A 30 12.27 12.43 2.44
N CYS A 31 12.76 12.60 3.67
CA CYS A 31 12.37 13.72 4.52
C CYS A 31 12.71 15.08 3.88
N LEU A 32 13.91 15.21 3.32
CA LEU A 32 14.36 16.43 2.64
C LEU A 32 13.54 16.71 1.37
N ALA A 33 13.28 15.68 0.57
CA ALA A 33 12.48 15.80 -0.64
C ALA A 33 11.01 16.15 -0.34
N ALA A 34 10.42 15.54 0.70
CA ALA A 34 9.06 15.82 1.13
C ALA A 34 8.86 17.30 1.47
N ARG A 35 9.75 17.87 2.29
CA ARG A 35 9.73 19.30 2.58
C ARG A 35 9.85 20.17 1.34
N LYS A 36 10.72 19.79 0.41
CA LYS A 36 10.96 20.53 -0.84
C LYS A 36 9.72 20.51 -1.76
N CYS A 37 8.99 19.40 -1.83
CA CYS A 37 7.81 19.27 -2.70
C CYS A 37 6.48 19.62 -2.02
N GLY A 38 6.50 20.12 -0.76
CA GLY A 38 5.32 20.61 -0.06
C GLY A 38 4.49 19.52 0.64
N ILE A 39 5.03 18.31 0.81
CA ILE A 39 4.43 17.28 1.68
C ILE A 39 4.59 17.72 3.13
N LYS A 40 3.49 17.76 3.86
CA LYS A 40 3.44 18.12 5.28
C LYS A 40 3.46 16.92 6.21
N THR A 41 2.91 15.80 5.75
CA THR A 41 2.94 14.55 6.48
C THR A 41 3.56 13.47 5.59
N LEU A 42 4.77 13.07 5.93
CA LEU A 42 5.50 11.98 5.28
C LEU A 42 5.37 10.72 6.14
N GLY A 43 4.95 9.62 5.55
CA GLY A 43 5.10 8.28 6.12
C GLY A 43 6.23 7.54 5.43
N ILE A 44 7.01 6.79 6.18
CA ILE A 44 7.95 5.80 5.65
C ILE A 44 7.38 4.44 6.02
N SER A 45 7.24 3.55 5.04
CA SER A 45 6.49 2.30 5.16
C SER A 45 7.14 1.17 4.36
N ASP A 46 8.41 0.94 4.61
CA ASP A 46 9.16 -0.12 3.96
C ASP A 46 8.46 -1.48 4.08
N HIS A 47 8.68 -2.37 3.13
CA HIS A 47 8.07 -3.69 3.08
C HIS A 47 8.43 -4.54 4.29
N TRP A 48 7.42 -5.14 4.90
CA TRP A 48 7.55 -6.16 5.94
C TRP A 48 6.78 -7.42 5.54
N VAL A 49 7.50 -8.35 4.92
CA VAL A 49 6.93 -9.56 4.32
C VAL A 49 7.36 -10.78 5.11
N CYS A 50 6.46 -11.26 5.97
CA CYS A 50 6.66 -12.48 6.73
C CYS A 50 5.98 -13.64 5.98
N VAL A 51 6.68 -14.26 5.06
CA VAL A 51 6.14 -15.38 4.29
C VAL A 51 5.84 -16.60 5.19
N PRO A 52 4.79 -17.40 4.88
CA PRO A 52 4.52 -18.65 5.57
C PRO A 52 5.67 -19.67 5.45
N GLU A 53 5.70 -20.64 6.37
CA GLU A 53 6.67 -21.74 6.34
C GLU A 53 6.65 -22.45 4.97
N GLY A 54 7.83 -22.69 4.43
CA GLY A 54 8.02 -23.35 3.12
C GLY A 54 8.06 -22.41 1.92
N MET A 55 7.89 -21.10 2.12
CA MET A 55 8.16 -20.08 1.09
C MET A 55 9.54 -19.46 1.29
N GLU A 56 10.19 -19.08 0.18
CA GLU A 56 11.46 -18.35 0.22
C GLU A 56 11.23 -16.92 0.75
N PRO A 57 12.10 -16.42 1.63
CA PRO A 57 12.00 -15.03 2.11
C PRO A 57 12.05 -14.00 0.97
N ALA A 58 11.24 -12.95 1.10
CA ALA A 58 11.22 -11.86 0.14
C ALA A 58 12.49 -10.99 0.30
N SER A 59 13.39 -11.05 -0.67
CA SER A 59 14.67 -10.31 -0.63
C SER A 59 14.51 -8.80 -0.72
N TRP A 60 13.35 -8.34 -1.14
CA TRP A 60 12.96 -6.93 -1.25
C TRP A 60 12.28 -6.38 0.01
N SER A 61 12.11 -7.18 1.06
CA SER A 61 11.59 -6.78 2.37
C SER A 61 12.75 -6.37 3.31
N ILE A 62 12.44 -5.61 4.35
CA ILE A 62 13.37 -5.39 5.47
C ILE A 62 13.81 -6.74 5.99
N ALA A 63 15.12 -6.96 6.14
CA ALA A 63 15.64 -8.15 6.78
C ALA A 63 15.23 -8.18 8.27
N ALA A 64 14.84 -9.36 8.77
CA ALA A 64 14.26 -9.48 10.11
C ALA A 64 15.16 -8.97 11.25
N ASP A 65 16.46 -9.08 11.09
CA ASP A 65 17.49 -8.59 12.03
C ASP A 65 17.74 -7.08 11.92
N ARG A 66 17.16 -6.40 10.93
CA ARG A 66 17.29 -4.96 10.72
C ARG A 66 16.07 -4.14 11.14
N LEU A 67 15.01 -4.78 11.63
CA LEU A 67 13.78 -4.06 11.97
C LEU A 67 13.98 -3.09 13.16
N ASP A 68 14.81 -3.44 14.13
CA ASP A 68 15.17 -2.55 15.24
C ASP A 68 15.94 -1.32 14.72
N GLU A 69 16.94 -1.53 13.85
CA GLU A 69 17.70 -0.45 13.19
C GLU A 69 16.79 0.49 12.39
N TYR A 70 15.80 -0.06 11.68
CA TYR A 70 14.82 0.70 10.93
C TYR A 70 14.06 1.67 11.83
N PHE A 71 13.46 1.19 12.91
CA PHE A 71 12.69 2.05 13.81
C PHE A 71 13.56 3.04 14.58
N ASP A 72 14.77 2.66 15.00
CA ASP A 72 15.72 3.58 15.64
C ASP A 72 16.10 4.72 14.70
N THR A 73 16.36 4.41 13.42
CA THR A 73 16.65 5.40 12.38
C THR A 73 15.48 6.36 12.18
N LEU A 74 14.25 5.84 12.05
CA LEU A 74 13.07 6.68 11.85
C LEU A 74 12.75 7.54 13.07
N LEU A 75 12.95 7.04 14.29
CA LEU A 75 12.78 7.81 15.52
C LEU A 75 13.78 8.97 15.63
N ALA A 76 15.04 8.72 15.25
CA ALA A 76 16.06 9.78 15.21
C ALA A 76 15.72 10.87 14.18
N LEU A 77 15.24 10.48 12.99
CA LEU A 77 14.79 11.41 11.96
C LEU A 77 13.52 12.15 12.38
N LYS A 78 12.55 11.46 12.99
CA LYS A 78 11.34 12.09 13.52
C LYS A 78 11.69 13.19 14.51
N LYS A 79 12.57 12.94 15.46
CA LYS A 79 13.05 13.96 16.42
C LYS A 79 13.72 15.17 15.76
N ARG A 80 14.38 14.95 14.61
CA ARG A 80 15.11 16.00 13.87
C ARG A 80 14.22 16.79 12.92
N PHE A 81 13.24 16.13 12.30
CA PHE A 81 12.45 16.73 11.22
C PHE A 81 11.07 17.20 11.64
N ASP A 82 10.44 16.61 12.68
CA ASP A 82 9.12 17.07 13.14
C ASP A 82 9.16 18.54 13.54
N SER A 83 8.15 19.29 13.09
CA SER A 83 7.97 20.72 13.32
C SER A 83 6.47 21.06 13.22
N ASP A 84 6.10 22.34 13.38
CA ASP A 84 4.71 22.78 13.27
C ASP A 84 4.10 22.55 11.87
N ASP A 85 4.96 22.47 10.85
CA ASP A 85 4.59 22.37 9.43
C ASP A 85 4.98 21.03 8.76
N PHE A 86 5.66 20.14 9.48
CA PHE A 86 6.07 18.83 8.96
C PHE A 86 6.03 17.74 10.02
N THR A 87 5.45 16.59 9.67
CA THR A 87 5.36 15.43 10.55
C THR A 87 5.87 14.17 9.83
N LEU A 88 6.82 13.46 10.43
CA LEU A 88 7.23 12.13 10.00
C LEU A 88 6.39 11.07 10.73
N LYS A 89 5.81 10.15 9.97
CA LYS A 89 5.06 8.99 10.45
C LYS A 89 5.82 7.70 10.21
N LEU A 90 5.86 6.85 11.22
CA LEU A 90 6.53 5.56 11.19
C LEU A 90 5.50 4.48 10.80
N GLY A 91 5.71 3.83 9.68
CA GLY A 91 4.83 2.78 9.19
C GLY A 91 5.57 1.55 8.69
N LEU A 92 4.81 0.58 8.26
CA LEU A 92 5.25 -0.58 7.48
C LEU A 92 4.19 -0.94 6.48
N GLU A 93 4.60 -1.40 5.30
CA GLU A 93 3.74 -2.13 4.40
C GLU A 93 3.87 -3.61 4.69
N VAL A 94 2.78 -4.20 5.20
CA VAL A 94 2.76 -5.57 5.72
C VAL A 94 1.94 -6.45 4.79
N ASP A 95 2.58 -7.49 4.25
CA ASP A 95 1.89 -8.50 3.45
C ASP A 95 0.94 -9.34 4.30
N PHE A 96 -0.26 -9.55 3.77
CA PHE A 96 -1.25 -10.38 4.40
C PHE A 96 -1.16 -11.84 3.92
N PHE A 97 -0.95 -12.73 4.88
CA PHE A 97 -1.10 -14.18 4.72
C PHE A 97 -2.06 -14.72 5.77
N PHE A 98 -3.03 -15.55 5.37
CA PHE A 98 -4.00 -16.11 6.31
C PHE A 98 -3.36 -16.89 7.45
N GLU A 99 -2.22 -17.55 7.16
CA GLU A 99 -1.52 -18.45 8.02
C GLU A 99 -0.92 -17.78 9.26
N ASN A 100 -0.46 -16.53 9.11
CA ASN A 100 0.36 -15.89 10.16
C ASN A 100 0.02 -14.41 10.46
N ALA A 101 -0.91 -13.79 9.73
CA ALA A 101 -1.17 -12.35 9.85
C ALA A 101 -1.38 -11.86 11.29
N SER A 102 -2.17 -12.58 12.09
CA SER A 102 -2.43 -12.21 13.49
C SER A 102 -1.18 -12.24 14.36
N GLY A 103 -0.29 -13.21 14.13
CA GLY A 103 1.01 -13.32 14.81
C GLY A 103 1.92 -12.16 14.42
N VAL A 104 2.07 -11.89 13.12
CA VAL A 104 2.88 -10.78 12.61
C VAL A 104 2.43 -9.44 13.20
N ILE A 105 1.13 -9.16 13.18
CA ILE A 105 0.59 -7.93 13.81
C ILE A 105 0.83 -7.92 15.33
N GLY A 106 0.78 -9.08 15.98
CA GLY A 106 1.10 -9.22 17.41
C GLY A 106 2.53 -8.82 17.73
N ASP A 107 3.49 -9.32 16.95
CA ASP A 107 4.93 -9.07 17.12
C ASP A 107 5.31 -7.61 16.84
N LEU A 108 4.58 -6.95 15.95
CA LEU A 108 4.81 -5.55 15.61
C LEU A 108 4.37 -4.56 16.71
N LYS A 109 3.54 -4.97 17.69
CA LYS A 109 3.06 -4.10 18.76
C LYS A 109 4.16 -3.53 19.68
N LYS A 110 5.32 -4.12 19.69
CA LYS A 110 6.47 -3.63 20.49
C LYS A 110 7.15 -2.39 19.86
N TYR A 111 6.87 -2.10 18.59
CA TYR A 111 7.46 -0.97 17.87
C TYR A 111 6.58 0.27 17.90
N PRO A 112 7.17 1.47 17.80
CA PRO A 112 6.45 2.75 17.85
C PRO A 112 5.79 3.07 16.49
N ILE A 113 4.93 2.18 16.03
CA ILE A 113 4.26 2.27 14.72
C ILE A 113 3.09 3.26 14.79
N ASP A 114 3.08 4.24 13.89
CA ASP A 114 1.98 5.19 13.73
C ASP A 114 0.84 4.60 12.86
N TYR A 115 1.18 3.77 11.84
CA TYR A 115 0.23 3.18 10.89
C TYR A 115 0.77 1.92 10.22
N LEU A 116 -0.14 1.08 9.72
CA LEU A 116 0.18 -0.10 8.92
C LEU A 116 -0.59 -0.06 7.60
N ILE A 117 0.07 -0.40 6.51
CA ILE A 117 -0.52 -0.68 5.20
C ILE A 117 -0.71 -2.18 5.09
N GLY A 118 -1.90 -2.62 4.72
CA GLY A 118 -2.17 -4.03 4.46
C GLY A 118 -2.12 -4.31 2.96
N SER A 119 -1.16 -5.11 2.52
CA SER A 119 -0.93 -5.39 1.10
C SER A 119 -0.95 -6.88 0.79
N VAL A 120 -1.08 -7.21 -0.49
CA VAL A 120 -1.07 -8.57 -1.00
C VAL A 120 -0.21 -8.62 -2.26
N HIS A 121 1.03 -9.12 -2.12
CA HIS A 121 1.97 -9.29 -3.24
C HIS A 121 2.09 -10.74 -3.70
N TYR A 122 1.47 -11.69 -2.97
CA TYR A 122 1.53 -13.11 -3.30
C TYR A 122 0.14 -13.76 -3.35
N SER A 123 -0.10 -14.60 -4.37
CA SER A 123 -1.17 -15.60 -4.41
C SER A 123 -0.54 -16.99 -4.26
N GLY A 124 -0.72 -17.63 -3.09
CA GLY A 124 0.15 -18.74 -2.70
C GLY A 124 1.60 -18.27 -2.70
N SER A 125 2.46 -18.96 -3.46
CA SER A 125 3.86 -18.55 -3.72
C SER A 125 4.06 -17.74 -5.01
N PHE A 126 2.99 -17.44 -5.77
CA PHE A 126 3.09 -16.70 -7.02
C PHE A 126 3.23 -15.20 -6.74
N PRO A 127 4.31 -14.54 -7.20
CA PRO A 127 4.53 -13.11 -7.03
C PRO A 127 3.66 -12.33 -8.03
N ILE A 128 2.66 -11.59 -7.54
CA ILE A 128 1.64 -10.95 -8.38
C ILE A 128 2.21 -9.81 -9.22
N ASP A 129 3.15 -9.08 -8.68
CA ASP A 129 3.62 -7.81 -9.26
C ASP A 129 5.11 -7.77 -9.58
N HIS A 130 5.79 -8.92 -9.58
CA HIS A 130 7.22 -9.04 -9.86
C HIS A 130 7.53 -8.72 -11.31
N ASP A 131 7.13 -9.58 -12.26
CA ASP A 131 7.41 -9.39 -13.69
C ASP A 131 6.27 -9.89 -14.60
N ALA A 132 6.13 -9.29 -15.77
CA ALA A 132 5.14 -9.70 -16.78
C ALA A 132 5.38 -11.13 -17.25
N SER A 133 6.65 -11.56 -17.33
CA SER A 133 7.03 -12.91 -17.77
C SER A 133 6.54 -14.00 -16.83
N ASP A 134 6.23 -13.70 -15.57
CA ASP A 134 5.63 -14.66 -14.64
C ASP A 134 4.18 -15.01 -15.08
N TRP A 135 3.49 -14.05 -15.66
CA TRP A 135 2.11 -14.18 -16.12
C TRP A 135 1.96 -14.76 -17.52
N GLU A 136 2.93 -14.51 -18.40
CA GLU A 136 2.86 -14.89 -19.83
C GLU A 136 2.60 -16.38 -20.04
N PRO A 137 3.27 -17.34 -19.34
CA PRO A 137 3.08 -18.77 -19.58
C PRO A 137 1.78 -19.32 -19.00
N LEU A 138 1.08 -18.54 -18.13
CA LEU A 138 -0.09 -19.03 -17.42
C LEU A 138 -1.34 -19.06 -18.32
N PRO A 139 -2.10 -20.17 -18.31
CA PRO A 139 -3.41 -20.22 -18.95
C PRO A 139 -4.39 -19.27 -18.26
N MET A 140 -5.43 -18.82 -18.97
CA MET A 140 -6.40 -17.86 -18.45
C MET A 140 -7.07 -18.33 -17.14
N GLU A 141 -7.38 -19.62 -17.02
CA GLU A 141 -7.97 -20.20 -15.81
C GLU A 141 -7.06 -20.00 -14.58
N GLU A 142 -5.75 -20.18 -14.74
CA GLU A 142 -4.79 -20.00 -13.66
C GLU A 142 -4.62 -18.52 -13.30
N ARG A 143 -4.59 -17.63 -14.29
CA ARG A 143 -4.60 -16.17 -14.04
C ARG A 143 -5.83 -15.75 -13.25
N ASP A 144 -7.00 -16.31 -13.61
CA ASP A 144 -8.25 -16.03 -12.90
C ASP A 144 -8.22 -16.56 -11.46
N ARG A 145 -7.66 -17.74 -11.24
CA ARG A 145 -7.48 -18.33 -9.90
C ARG A 145 -6.62 -17.40 -9.03
N ILE A 146 -5.48 -16.94 -9.57
CA ILE A 146 -4.56 -16.02 -8.88
C ILE A 146 -5.27 -14.72 -8.53
N CYS A 147 -5.99 -14.10 -9.47
CA CYS A 147 -6.74 -12.88 -9.21
C CYS A 147 -7.84 -13.06 -8.15
N CYS A 148 -8.59 -14.17 -8.20
CA CYS A 148 -9.62 -14.46 -7.21
C CYS A 148 -9.02 -14.67 -5.81
N GLU A 149 -7.86 -15.32 -5.73
CA GLU A 149 -7.16 -15.52 -4.47
C GLU A 149 -6.60 -14.20 -3.91
N TYR A 150 -6.03 -13.34 -4.76
CA TYR A 150 -5.64 -11.99 -4.37
C TYR A 150 -6.79 -11.25 -3.68
N TRP A 151 -7.96 -11.17 -4.32
CA TRP A 151 -9.12 -10.49 -3.75
C TRP A 151 -9.60 -11.13 -2.45
N LYS A 152 -9.54 -12.46 -2.34
CA LYS A 152 -9.88 -13.19 -1.11
C LYS A 152 -8.91 -12.84 0.03
N LYS A 153 -7.60 -12.74 -0.26
CA LYS A 153 -6.60 -12.32 0.71
C LYS A 153 -6.83 -10.88 1.14
N LEU A 154 -7.12 -9.97 0.19
CA LEU A 154 -7.39 -8.57 0.51
C LEU A 154 -8.68 -8.42 1.35
N GLU A 155 -9.71 -9.25 1.12
CA GLU A 155 -10.89 -9.35 1.99
C GLU A 155 -10.51 -9.84 3.40
N GLY A 156 -9.59 -10.80 3.50
CA GLY A 156 -9.04 -11.27 4.77
C GLY A 156 -8.32 -10.17 5.53
N ALA A 157 -7.49 -9.37 4.85
CA ALA A 157 -6.81 -8.21 5.41
C ALA A 157 -7.81 -7.15 5.93
N ALA A 158 -8.86 -6.86 5.15
CA ALA A 158 -9.95 -5.97 5.57
C ALA A 158 -10.63 -6.47 6.86
N LYS A 159 -10.96 -7.75 6.94
CA LYS A 159 -11.61 -8.38 8.09
C LYS A 159 -10.73 -8.44 9.34
N LEU A 160 -9.41 -8.51 9.17
CA LEU A 160 -8.46 -8.49 10.31
C LEU A 160 -8.55 -7.18 11.08
N GLY A 161 -8.86 -6.05 10.40
CA GLY A 161 -9.07 -4.75 11.03
C GLY A 161 -7.82 -4.15 11.70
N ALA A 162 -6.63 -4.60 11.32
CA ALA A 162 -5.36 -4.18 11.91
C ALA A 162 -4.66 -3.08 11.10
N TYR A 163 -5.09 -2.86 9.88
CA TYR A 163 -4.45 -1.93 8.95
C TYR A 163 -5.12 -0.55 8.96
N THR A 164 -4.32 0.49 8.78
CA THR A 164 -4.79 1.87 8.65
C THR A 164 -5.42 2.09 7.28
N PHE A 165 -4.83 1.49 6.25
CA PHE A 165 -5.41 1.40 4.91
C PHE A 165 -4.91 0.15 4.18
N LEU A 166 -5.63 -0.24 3.12
CA LEU A 166 -5.22 -1.31 2.21
C LEU A 166 -4.47 -0.70 1.04
N GLY A 167 -3.26 -1.21 0.79
CA GLY A 167 -2.38 -0.76 -0.28
C GLY A 167 -2.86 -1.22 -1.66
N HIS A 168 -2.67 -0.39 -2.68
CA HIS A 168 -2.87 -0.66 -4.12
C HIS A 168 -3.94 -1.74 -4.43
N PRO A 169 -5.21 -1.59 -3.98
CA PRO A 169 -6.25 -2.52 -4.37
C PRO A 169 -6.33 -2.64 -5.89
N ASP A 170 -6.54 -3.86 -6.43
CA ASP A 170 -6.55 -4.11 -7.87
C ASP A 170 -5.14 -4.28 -8.52
N LEU A 171 -4.11 -4.59 -7.70
CA LEU A 171 -2.72 -4.75 -8.13
C LEU A 171 -2.52 -5.76 -9.28
N PRO A 172 -3.26 -6.92 -9.38
CA PRO A 172 -3.03 -7.90 -10.46
C PRO A 172 -3.16 -7.34 -11.87
N LYS A 173 -3.87 -6.21 -12.07
CA LYS A 173 -3.97 -5.56 -13.38
C LYS A 173 -2.65 -4.95 -13.88
N LYS A 174 -1.61 -4.87 -13.04
CA LYS A 174 -0.29 -4.32 -13.40
C LYS A 174 0.23 -4.86 -14.72
N PHE A 175 0.12 -6.18 -14.93
CA PHE A 175 0.63 -6.89 -16.11
C PHE A 175 -0.45 -7.54 -16.97
N LEU A 176 -1.70 -7.54 -16.52
CA LEU A 176 -2.76 -8.17 -17.26
C LEU A 176 -3.51 -7.13 -18.10
N PRO A 177 -3.71 -7.38 -19.42
CA PRO A 177 -4.67 -6.65 -20.21
C PRO A 177 -6.08 -7.14 -19.79
N VAL A 178 -6.58 -6.68 -18.64
CA VAL A 178 -7.78 -7.31 -18.06
C VAL A 178 -8.96 -6.37 -18.19
N ASP A 179 -10.04 -6.91 -18.72
CA ASP A 179 -11.35 -6.45 -18.32
C ASP A 179 -11.55 -6.77 -16.83
N ASN A 180 -11.17 -5.83 -15.98
CA ASN A 180 -11.28 -5.94 -14.53
C ASN A 180 -12.73 -5.98 -14.05
N SER A 181 -13.70 -5.79 -14.95
CA SER A 181 -15.13 -5.78 -14.60
C SER A 181 -15.58 -7.07 -13.93
N LYS A 182 -15.00 -8.20 -14.32
CA LYS A 182 -15.31 -9.52 -13.72
C LYS A 182 -14.90 -9.64 -12.25
N TYR A 183 -13.94 -8.83 -11.78
CA TYR A 183 -13.49 -8.85 -10.38
C TYR A 183 -14.18 -7.82 -9.50
N ILE A 184 -15.00 -6.94 -10.07
CA ILE A 184 -15.78 -5.96 -9.27
C ILE A 184 -16.59 -6.64 -8.14
N PRO A 185 -17.26 -7.80 -8.34
CA PRO A 185 -17.95 -8.46 -7.22
C PRO A 185 -17.02 -8.88 -6.06
N HIS A 186 -15.75 -9.18 -6.34
CA HIS A 186 -14.75 -9.48 -5.31
C HIS A 186 -14.30 -8.19 -4.60
N ALA A 187 -14.03 -7.12 -5.34
CA ALA A 187 -13.71 -5.81 -4.77
C ALA A 187 -14.84 -5.32 -3.84
N ILE A 188 -16.11 -5.52 -4.23
CA ILE A 188 -17.26 -5.18 -3.39
C ILE A 188 -17.23 -5.90 -2.04
N LYS A 189 -16.82 -7.17 -1.97
CA LYS A 189 -16.71 -7.91 -0.71
C LYS A 189 -15.64 -7.29 0.21
N VAL A 190 -14.51 -6.85 -0.36
CA VAL A 190 -13.48 -6.12 0.40
C VAL A 190 -14.06 -4.83 0.97
N LEU A 191 -14.74 -4.03 0.13
CA LEU A 191 -15.35 -2.76 0.55
C LEU A 191 -16.47 -2.98 1.58
N ASP A 192 -17.27 -4.03 1.44
CA ASP A 192 -18.30 -4.37 2.43
C ASP A 192 -17.69 -4.79 3.78
N ALA A 193 -16.51 -5.45 3.76
CA ALA A 193 -15.78 -5.78 4.98
C ALA A 193 -15.19 -4.52 5.68
N LEU A 194 -14.89 -3.47 4.94
CA LEU A 194 -14.39 -2.19 5.48
C LEU A 194 -15.52 -1.27 5.97
N LYS A 195 -16.78 -1.54 5.59
CA LYS A 195 -17.90 -0.66 5.90
C LYS A 195 -18.07 -0.45 7.41
N GLY A 196 -18.06 0.83 7.82
CA GLY A 196 -18.19 1.21 9.23
C GLY A 196 -16.90 1.11 10.04
N SER A 197 -15.77 0.75 9.40
CA SER A 197 -14.44 0.87 9.99
C SER A 197 -13.80 2.23 9.66
N ASP A 198 -12.69 2.54 10.34
CA ASP A 198 -11.86 3.71 10.00
C ASP A 198 -10.77 3.36 8.97
N THR A 199 -10.69 2.11 8.51
CA THR A 199 -9.69 1.66 7.54
C THR A 199 -10.01 2.25 6.16
N ALA A 200 -9.03 2.91 5.56
CA ALA A 200 -9.13 3.47 4.21
C ALA A 200 -8.73 2.45 3.14
N ILE A 201 -8.97 2.79 1.89
CA ILE A 201 -8.26 2.20 0.75
C ILE A 201 -7.32 3.24 0.15
N GLU A 202 -6.28 2.77 -0.47
CA GLU A 202 -5.33 3.61 -1.18
C GLU A 202 -5.84 3.93 -2.60
N LEU A 203 -5.63 5.19 -3.04
CA LEU A 203 -5.52 5.53 -4.44
C LEU A 203 -4.03 5.66 -4.77
N ASN A 204 -3.46 4.62 -5.35
CA ASN A 204 -2.04 4.51 -5.64
C ASN A 204 -1.76 4.99 -7.07
N THR A 205 -0.93 6.02 -7.17
CA THR A 205 -0.63 6.67 -8.46
C THR A 205 0.43 5.94 -9.27
N SER A 206 1.19 5.01 -8.66
CA SER A 206 2.27 4.29 -9.36
C SER A 206 1.80 3.53 -10.59
N GLY A 207 0.56 3.03 -10.56
CA GLY A 207 -0.04 2.27 -11.66
C GLY A 207 -0.06 3.02 -13.01
N TRP A 208 -0.15 4.36 -13.00
CA TRP A 208 -0.08 5.14 -14.25
C TRP A 208 1.27 5.03 -14.96
N SER A 209 2.33 4.74 -14.23
CA SER A 209 3.67 4.49 -14.81
C SER A 209 3.93 3.03 -15.15
N LYS A 210 3.02 2.11 -14.76
CA LYS A 210 3.12 0.67 -15.03
C LYS A 210 2.44 0.28 -16.36
N PRO A 211 2.59 -0.96 -16.83
CA PRO A 211 1.98 -1.40 -18.11
C PRO A 211 0.47 -1.17 -18.21
N CYS A 212 -0.28 -1.31 -17.13
CA CYS A 212 -1.74 -1.08 -17.08
C CYS A 212 -2.15 0.38 -17.35
N LYS A 213 -1.25 1.37 -17.14
CA LYS A 213 -1.51 2.81 -17.34
C LYS A 213 -2.71 3.36 -16.58
N GLU A 214 -3.09 2.71 -15.49
CA GLU A 214 -4.22 3.07 -14.62
C GLU A 214 -3.80 3.05 -13.15
N ALA A 215 -4.31 3.99 -12.33
CA ALA A 215 -4.07 3.97 -10.90
C ALA A 215 -4.72 2.74 -10.22
N TYR A 216 -4.28 2.38 -9.04
CA TYR A 216 -4.92 1.38 -8.20
C TYR A 216 -5.74 2.04 -7.09
N PRO A 217 -7.04 1.70 -6.95
CA PRO A 217 -7.84 0.84 -7.82
C PRO A 217 -8.40 1.58 -9.04
N SER A 218 -9.13 0.82 -9.87
CA SER A 218 -9.86 1.36 -11.02
C SER A 218 -10.95 2.36 -10.60
N PRO A 219 -11.37 3.29 -11.49
CA PRO A 219 -12.43 4.26 -11.18
C PRO A 219 -13.76 3.62 -10.76
N ALA A 220 -14.07 2.40 -11.25
CA ALA A 220 -15.27 1.68 -10.86
C ALA A 220 -15.24 1.28 -9.37
N ILE A 221 -14.09 0.83 -8.88
CA ILE A 221 -13.90 0.46 -7.47
C ILE A 221 -13.92 1.71 -6.58
N LEU A 222 -13.32 2.82 -7.02
CA LEU A 222 -13.39 4.10 -6.29
C LEU A 222 -14.83 4.59 -6.11
N ARG A 223 -15.67 4.54 -7.16
CA ARG A 223 -17.10 4.89 -7.04
C ARG A 223 -17.82 3.98 -6.06
N ALA A 224 -17.57 2.65 -6.14
CA ALA A 224 -18.17 1.69 -5.22
C ALA A 224 -17.72 1.91 -3.75
N ALA A 225 -16.48 2.36 -3.53
CA ALA A 225 -15.96 2.75 -2.22
C ALA A 225 -16.65 4.01 -1.71
N ARG A 226 -16.85 5.01 -2.57
CA ARG A 226 -17.58 6.24 -2.24
C ARG A 226 -19.02 5.98 -1.80
N GLU A 227 -19.73 5.10 -2.52
CA GLU A 227 -21.10 4.68 -2.17
C GLU A 227 -21.19 4.05 -0.76
N ARG A 228 -20.09 3.49 -0.27
CA ARG A 228 -19.95 2.86 1.05
C ARG A 228 -19.37 3.77 2.11
N ASN A 229 -19.04 5.01 1.76
CA ASN A 229 -18.35 5.98 2.61
C ASN A 229 -17.00 5.46 3.12
N ILE A 230 -16.28 4.67 2.31
CA ILE A 230 -14.91 4.22 2.63
C ILE A 230 -13.95 5.39 2.41
N PRO A 231 -13.12 5.74 3.39
CA PRO A 231 -12.09 6.77 3.20
C PRO A 231 -11.06 6.35 2.15
N VAL A 232 -10.49 7.34 1.44
CA VAL A 232 -9.41 7.11 0.46
C VAL A 232 -8.21 7.97 0.79
N VAL A 233 -7.02 7.41 0.70
CA VAL A 233 -5.75 8.12 0.82
C VAL A 233 -4.99 8.07 -0.51
N ILE A 234 -4.43 9.21 -0.94
CA ILE A 234 -3.59 9.27 -2.14
C ILE A 234 -2.15 8.96 -1.74
N ASN A 235 -1.50 8.04 -2.46
CA ASN A 235 -0.07 7.78 -2.32
C ASN A 235 0.57 7.49 -3.69
N ALA A 236 1.89 7.68 -3.75
CA ALA A 236 2.67 7.44 -4.96
C ALA A 236 3.39 6.09 -4.97
N ASP A 237 3.44 5.40 -3.83
CA ASP A 237 4.22 4.17 -3.68
C ASP A 237 5.66 4.42 -4.17
N ALA A 238 6.28 5.42 -3.52
CA ALA A 238 7.51 5.98 -4.01
C ALA A 238 8.72 5.16 -3.55
N HIS A 239 9.49 4.68 -4.52
CA HIS A 239 10.79 4.01 -4.32
C HIS A 239 11.97 4.95 -4.60
N HIS A 240 11.69 6.22 -4.91
CA HIS A 240 12.67 7.27 -5.13
C HIS A 240 12.12 8.60 -4.60
N ALA A 241 12.99 9.42 -4.02
CA ALA A 241 12.61 10.71 -3.43
C ALA A 241 11.89 11.66 -4.40
N ASP A 242 12.19 11.59 -5.69
CA ASP A 242 11.54 12.42 -6.70
C ASP A 242 10.09 12.00 -7.01
N HIS A 243 9.63 10.88 -6.46
CA HIS A 243 8.30 10.33 -6.75
C HIS A 243 7.28 10.53 -5.63
N LEU A 244 7.62 11.19 -4.52
CA LEU A 244 6.80 11.28 -3.31
C LEU A 244 5.37 11.80 -3.53
N ASN A 245 5.17 12.68 -4.51
CA ASN A 245 3.86 13.25 -4.84
C ASN A 245 3.53 13.10 -6.34
N ARG A 246 4.12 12.08 -6.98
CA ARG A 246 3.91 11.82 -8.40
C ARG A 246 2.44 11.64 -8.73
N ASP A 247 1.95 12.43 -9.72
CA ASP A 247 0.56 12.38 -10.21
C ASP A 247 -0.54 12.69 -9.17
N PHE A 248 -0.23 13.34 -8.03
CA PHE A 248 -1.21 13.66 -6.99
C PHE A 248 -2.32 14.60 -7.49
N ASP A 249 -2.03 15.55 -8.37
CA ASP A 249 -3.04 16.42 -8.97
C ASP A 249 -4.03 15.61 -9.83
N ARG A 250 -3.52 14.64 -10.59
CA ARG A 250 -4.35 13.71 -11.37
C ARG A 250 -5.19 12.81 -10.48
N ALA A 251 -4.62 12.30 -9.39
CA ALA A 251 -5.34 11.50 -8.40
C ALA A 251 -6.46 12.31 -7.73
N SER A 252 -6.18 13.55 -7.36
CA SER A 252 -7.16 14.47 -6.78
C SER A 252 -8.33 14.75 -7.74
N ALA A 253 -8.05 14.92 -9.05
CA ALA A 253 -9.09 15.05 -10.06
C ALA A 253 -9.95 13.79 -10.16
N LEU A 254 -9.32 12.61 -10.20
CA LEU A 254 -10.02 11.33 -10.27
C LEU A 254 -10.92 11.09 -9.05
N LEU A 255 -10.48 11.46 -7.84
CA LEU A 255 -11.30 11.34 -6.64
C LEU A 255 -12.54 12.25 -6.70
N ARG A 256 -12.38 13.51 -7.16
CA ARG A 256 -13.53 14.39 -7.38
C ARG A 256 -14.52 13.81 -8.40
N GLU A 257 -14.06 13.21 -9.48
CA GLU A 257 -14.91 12.52 -10.47
C GLU A 257 -15.61 11.30 -9.88
N ALA A 258 -15.00 10.63 -8.90
CA ALA A 258 -15.60 9.52 -8.16
C ALA A 258 -16.57 9.97 -7.05
N GLY A 259 -16.64 11.29 -6.76
CA GLY A 259 -17.58 11.87 -5.79
C GLY A 259 -16.99 12.10 -4.38
N TYR A 260 -15.67 12.05 -4.23
CA TYR A 260 -14.98 12.39 -2.99
C TYR A 260 -14.78 13.89 -2.83
#